data_290c8328bb458ed6d4ba47ba8585a364
#
_entry.id   290c8328bb458ed6d4ba47ba8585a364
#
_cell.length_a   1.000
_cell.length_b   1.000
_cell.length_c   1.000
_cell.angle_alpha   90.00
_cell.angle_beta   90.00
_cell.angle_gamma   90.00
#
_symmetry.space_group_name_H-M   'P 1'
#
loop_
_entity.id
_entity.type
_entity.pdbx_description
1 polymer ?
#
loop_
_entity_poly.entity_id
_entity_poly.type
_entity_poly.pdbx_seq_one_letter_code
_entity_poly.pdbx_strand_id
1 'polypeptide(L)'
;MSHNPNTNVRSDSPEYLKRKAFFDQLITVYGRKPVMELLQDESLQIYRLHLADSNRDGGVIDQIKQLAQRRNIEIQYHSRSALSRISRNSKQDQGVACDIRCRGYQHYEHALDALVDGDRKVVIALDGVTNPQNLGMIIRSVTASPCYGLLLPSKGVAEISPLVIKASAGNIFKGNILRCDSLIKALRHFKTQGFDICMLSSHDATPIAEVNKTKSVVYVLGNESDGVSDEISKLCDHRVGIPMNNGVESLNVAVTAALIAFTVC
;
A
#
# COMPACT_ATOMS: atom_id res chain seq x y z
N MET A 1 45.05 -12.25 22.47
CA MET A 1 44.21 -11.22 21.81
C MET A 1 42.79 -11.72 21.82
N SER A 2 42.00 -11.23 22.76
CA SER A 2 40.65 -11.68 23.04
C SER A 2 39.67 -10.93 22.11
N HIS A 3 38.94 -11.68 21.29
CA HIS A 3 37.80 -11.18 20.51
C HIS A 3 36.59 -11.07 21.45
N ASN A 4 36.06 -9.86 21.54
CA ASN A 4 34.87 -9.57 22.31
C ASN A 4 33.68 -9.45 21.30
N PRO A 5 32.72 -10.39 21.28
CA PRO A 5 31.52 -10.28 20.49
C PRO A 5 30.34 -9.83 21.37
N ASN A 6 30.28 -8.55 21.70
CA ASN A 6 29.12 -8.00 22.40
C ASN A 6 28.33 -7.06 21.46
N THR A 7 27.63 -7.63 20.47
CA THR A 7 26.52 -6.97 19.79
C THR A 7 25.24 -7.23 20.57
N ASN A 8 24.96 -6.37 21.56
CA ASN A 8 23.67 -6.31 22.22
C ASN A 8 22.60 -5.88 21.19
N VAL A 9 21.98 -6.81 20.51
CA VAL A 9 20.72 -6.59 19.83
C VAL A 9 19.67 -6.40 20.92
N ARG A 10 19.38 -5.15 21.28
CA ARG A 10 18.24 -4.82 22.16
C ARG A 10 16.97 -5.31 21.45
N SER A 11 16.35 -6.36 21.94
CA SER A 11 15.02 -6.75 21.53
C SER A 11 14.04 -5.66 21.97
N ASP A 12 13.27 -5.14 21.04
CA ASP A 12 12.22 -4.16 21.31
C ASP A 12 11.22 -4.73 22.33
N SER A 13 10.78 -3.90 23.29
CA SER A 13 9.82 -4.36 24.30
C SER A 13 8.48 -4.73 23.63
N PRO A 14 7.71 -5.70 24.20
CA PRO A 14 6.39 -6.07 23.69
C PRO A 14 5.43 -4.88 23.57
N GLU A 15 5.51 -3.91 24.48
CA GLU A 15 4.71 -2.68 24.43
C GLU A 15 5.12 -1.77 23.26
N TYR A 16 6.41 -1.64 23.00
CA TYR A 16 6.92 -0.89 21.86
C TYR A 16 6.45 -1.52 20.55
N LEU A 17 6.56 -2.85 20.42
CA LEU A 17 6.11 -3.58 19.22
C LEU A 17 4.60 -3.42 18.98
N LYS A 18 3.77 -3.51 20.03
CA LYS A 18 2.31 -3.26 19.94
C LYS A 18 2.01 -1.84 19.49
N ARG A 19 2.72 -0.86 20.07
CA ARG A 19 2.56 0.55 19.71
C ARG A 19 3.00 0.81 18.28
N LYS A 20 4.13 0.26 17.87
CA LYS A 20 4.62 0.35 16.49
C LYS A 20 3.62 -0.25 15.51
N ALA A 21 3.13 -1.46 15.76
CA ALA A 21 2.14 -2.12 14.92
C ALA A 21 0.84 -1.31 14.79
N PHE A 22 0.41 -0.62 15.86
CA PHE A 22 -0.73 0.27 15.80
C PHE A 22 -0.49 1.48 14.88
N PHE A 23 0.64 2.19 15.05
CA PHE A 23 0.97 3.34 14.20
C PHE A 23 1.24 2.93 12.75
N ASP A 24 1.75 1.74 12.55
CA ASP A 24 1.95 1.17 11.22
C ASP A 24 0.64 0.93 10.44
N GLN A 25 -0.50 0.87 11.12
CA GLN A 25 -1.83 0.79 10.51
C GLN A 25 -2.46 2.15 10.19
N LEU A 26 -1.76 3.26 10.44
CA LEU A 26 -2.30 4.58 10.17
C LEU A 26 -1.92 5.06 8.78
N ILE A 27 -2.91 5.57 8.05
CA ILE A 27 -2.72 6.34 6.82
C ILE A 27 -3.03 7.80 7.13
N THR A 28 -2.03 8.67 6.94
CA THR A 28 -2.21 10.11 7.09
C THR A 28 -2.70 10.73 5.79
N VAL A 29 -3.86 11.35 5.83
CA VAL A 29 -4.44 12.11 4.72
C VAL A 29 -4.40 13.59 5.05
N TYR A 30 -4.09 14.43 4.06
CA TYR A 30 -3.92 15.88 4.27
C TYR A 30 -4.70 16.71 3.26
N GLY A 31 -4.92 17.98 3.61
CA GLY A 31 -5.66 18.95 2.82
C GLY A 31 -7.13 19.08 3.27
N ARG A 32 -7.65 20.31 3.20
CA ARG A 32 -8.98 20.64 3.76
C ARG A 32 -10.10 19.82 3.14
N LYS A 33 -10.15 19.74 1.82
CA LYS A 33 -11.21 19.02 1.10
C LYS A 33 -11.13 17.51 1.29
N PRO A 34 -9.97 16.85 1.10
CA PRO A 34 -9.85 15.41 1.37
C PRO A 34 -10.22 15.04 2.80
N VAL A 35 -9.73 15.79 3.79
CA VAL A 35 -10.03 15.51 5.21
C VAL A 35 -11.52 15.70 5.51
N MET A 36 -12.16 16.71 4.94
CA MET A 36 -13.61 16.90 5.11
C MET A 36 -14.42 15.74 4.53
N GLU A 37 -14.07 15.27 3.33
CA GLU A 37 -14.71 14.10 2.71
C GLU A 37 -14.57 12.84 3.59
N LEU A 38 -13.39 12.62 4.19
CA LEU A 38 -13.17 11.49 5.11
C LEU A 38 -13.96 11.64 6.42
N LEU A 39 -14.07 12.83 6.97
CA LEU A 39 -14.86 13.08 8.17
C LEU A 39 -16.37 12.86 7.95
N GLN A 40 -16.85 12.96 6.73
CA GLN A 40 -18.24 12.67 6.33
C GLN A 40 -18.52 11.17 6.16
N ASP A 41 -17.47 10.34 5.91
CA ASP A 41 -17.62 8.89 5.78
C ASP A 41 -17.57 8.23 7.17
N GLU A 42 -18.74 7.88 7.70
CA GLU A 42 -18.88 7.26 9.02
C GLU A 42 -18.30 5.83 9.10
N SER A 43 -18.07 5.18 7.95
CA SER A 43 -17.48 3.85 7.90
C SER A 43 -15.98 3.82 8.24
N LEU A 44 -15.30 4.97 8.16
CA LEU A 44 -13.88 5.09 8.40
C LEU A 44 -13.55 5.25 9.89
N GLN A 45 -12.55 4.53 10.37
CA GLN A 45 -12.03 4.68 11.73
C GLN A 45 -10.97 5.79 11.76
N ILE A 46 -11.41 7.00 12.03
CA ILE A 46 -10.50 8.14 12.18
C ILE A 46 -9.89 8.10 13.58
N TYR A 47 -8.56 8.05 13.63
CA TYR A 47 -7.82 8.03 14.88
C TYR A 47 -7.63 9.42 15.46
N ARG A 48 -7.25 10.39 14.60
CA ARG A 48 -6.91 11.74 15.05
C ARG A 48 -6.98 12.76 13.93
N LEU A 49 -7.42 13.97 14.26
CA LEU A 49 -7.36 15.14 13.41
C LEU A 49 -6.21 16.05 13.86
N HIS A 50 -5.41 16.52 12.93
CA HIS A 50 -4.30 17.47 13.16
C HIS A 50 -4.60 18.80 12.49
N LEU A 51 -4.53 19.88 13.25
CA LEU A 51 -4.75 21.25 12.77
C LEU A 51 -3.54 22.12 13.05
N ALA A 52 -3.18 23.00 12.12
CA ALA A 52 -2.17 24.01 12.38
C ALA A 52 -2.77 25.14 13.24
N ASP A 53 -2.05 25.61 14.25
CA ASP A 53 -2.44 26.74 15.10
C ASP A 53 -2.70 28.03 14.29
N SER A 54 -2.02 28.15 13.14
CA SER A 54 -2.18 29.28 12.21
C SER A 54 -3.45 29.24 11.35
N ASN A 55 -4.27 28.20 11.46
CA ASN A 55 -5.55 28.17 10.77
C ASN A 55 -6.46 29.24 11.35
N ARG A 56 -7.04 30.06 10.48
CA ARG A 56 -8.07 31.01 10.87
C ARG A 56 -9.39 30.29 11.07
N ASP A 57 -10.11 30.63 12.12
CA ASP A 57 -11.46 30.16 12.33
C ASP A 57 -12.40 30.70 11.24
N GLY A 58 -13.41 29.90 10.90
CA GLY A 58 -14.37 30.20 9.85
C GLY A 58 -14.39 29.19 8.70
N GLY A 59 -15.50 29.12 7.98
CA GLY A 59 -15.68 28.36 6.77
C GLY A 59 -15.39 26.86 6.91
N VAL A 60 -14.51 26.34 6.07
CA VAL A 60 -14.19 24.90 6.01
C VAL A 60 -13.53 24.38 7.30
N ILE A 61 -12.73 25.18 7.98
CA ILE A 61 -12.06 24.77 9.23
C ILE A 61 -13.09 24.52 10.33
N ASP A 62 -14.10 25.38 10.47
CA ASP A 62 -15.16 25.19 11.47
C ASP A 62 -16.01 23.96 11.15
N GLN A 63 -16.31 23.72 9.87
CA GLN A 63 -17.01 22.50 9.46
C GLN A 63 -16.21 21.24 9.83
N ILE A 64 -14.88 21.21 9.55
CA ILE A 64 -13.98 20.13 9.92
C ILE A 64 -13.99 19.90 11.43
N LYS A 65 -13.88 20.97 12.24
CA LYS A 65 -13.94 20.90 13.71
C LYS A 65 -15.28 20.33 14.19
N GLN A 66 -16.40 20.80 13.65
CA GLN A 66 -17.73 20.31 14.01
C GLN A 66 -17.92 18.83 13.66
N LEU A 67 -17.48 18.38 12.49
CA LEU A 67 -17.54 16.97 12.11
C LEU A 67 -16.69 16.10 13.04
N ALA A 68 -15.47 16.53 13.36
CA ALA A 68 -14.61 15.83 14.31
C ALA A 68 -15.24 15.73 15.70
N GLN A 69 -15.84 16.81 16.21
CA GLN A 69 -16.53 16.83 17.51
C GLN A 69 -17.74 15.89 17.53
N ARG A 70 -18.58 15.89 16.48
CA ARG A 70 -19.74 14.98 16.38
C ARG A 70 -19.34 13.52 16.44
N ARG A 71 -18.16 13.19 15.92
CA ARG A 71 -17.60 11.82 15.87
C ARG A 71 -16.68 11.51 17.06
N ASN A 72 -16.56 12.40 18.05
CA ASN A 72 -15.64 12.27 19.20
C ASN A 72 -14.19 12.00 18.77
N ILE A 73 -13.73 12.63 17.68
CA ILE A 73 -12.36 12.51 17.18
C ILE A 73 -11.48 13.51 17.93
N GLU A 74 -10.35 13.02 18.46
CA GLU A 74 -9.34 13.88 19.11
C GLU A 74 -8.76 14.87 18.10
N ILE A 75 -8.75 16.17 18.48
CA ILE A 75 -8.13 17.24 17.68
C ILE A 75 -6.82 17.63 18.34
N GLN A 76 -5.70 17.49 17.62
CA GLN A 76 -4.39 17.99 18.05
C GLN A 76 -3.99 19.22 17.24
N TYR A 77 -3.55 20.24 17.98
CA TYR A 77 -3.04 21.47 17.40
C TYR A 77 -1.51 21.42 17.28
N HIS A 78 -0.97 21.98 16.22
CA HIS A 78 0.44 21.94 15.90
C HIS A 78 0.92 23.25 15.31
N SER A 79 2.20 23.58 15.52
CA SER A 79 2.84 24.62 14.70
C SER A 79 2.82 24.20 13.23
N ARG A 80 2.85 25.16 12.31
CA ARG A 80 2.85 24.90 10.87
C ARG A 80 3.96 23.91 10.45
N SER A 81 5.14 24.05 11.02
CA SER A 81 6.29 23.18 10.71
C SER A 81 6.10 21.76 11.25
N ALA A 82 5.46 21.58 12.40
CA ALA A 82 5.16 20.28 12.97
C ALA A 82 4.10 19.54 12.14
N LEU A 83 3.03 20.24 11.73
CA LEU A 83 2.01 19.67 10.86
C LEU A 83 2.61 19.23 9.51
N SER A 84 3.48 20.04 8.93
CA SER A 84 4.13 19.70 7.65
C SER A 84 5.00 18.44 7.73
N ARG A 85 5.55 18.13 8.90
CA ARG A 85 6.25 16.85 9.14
C ARG A 85 5.28 15.66 9.22
N ILE A 86 4.09 15.87 9.79
CA ILE A 86 3.04 14.85 9.86
C ILE A 86 2.48 14.57 8.47
N SER A 87 2.11 15.60 7.72
CA SER A 87 1.54 15.49 6.37
C SER A 87 2.56 15.04 5.31
N ARG A 88 3.86 15.24 5.57
CA ARG A 88 4.96 15.10 4.62
C ARG A 88 4.79 15.93 3.34
N ASN A 89 3.88 16.90 3.35
CA ASN A 89 3.58 17.75 2.20
C ASN A 89 3.20 19.18 2.61
N SER A 90 4.19 19.99 2.95
CA SER A 90 4.02 21.37 3.40
C SER A 90 3.30 22.28 2.41
N LYS A 91 3.34 21.95 1.11
CA LYS A 91 2.73 22.77 0.05
C LYS A 91 1.24 22.54 -0.10
N GLN A 92 0.76 21.32 0.21
CA GLN A 92 -0.61 20.90 -0.08
C GLN A 92 -1.45 20.59 1.17
N ASP A 93 -0.85 20.51 2.36
CA ASP A 93 -1.56 20.14 3.59
C ASP A 93 -2.59 21.19 4.05
N GLN A 94 -2.46 22.42 3.59
CA GLN A 94 -3.38 23.53 3.90
C GLN A 94 -3.66 23.70 5.41
N GLY A 95 -2.71 23.24 6.26
CA GLY A 95 -2.85 23.29 7.71
C GLY A 95 -3.77 22.22 8.30
N VAL A 96 -4.05 21.13 7.57
CA VAL A 96 -4.97 20.07 8.01
C VAL A 96 -4.44 18.71 7.61
N ALA A 97 -4.40 17.77 8.55
CA ALA A 97 -4.14 16.36 8.30
C ALA A 97 -5.02 15.48 9.21
N CYS A 98 -5.20 14.24 8.84
CA CYS A 98 -6.04 13.29 9.55
C CYS A 98 -5.44 11.89 9.46
N ASP A 99 -5.32 11.20 10.59
CA ASP A 99 -4.87 9.81 10.66
C ASP A 99 -6.07 8.87 10.67
N ILE A 100 -6.07 7.92 9.73
CA ILE A 100 -7.12 6.92 9.56
C ILE A 100 -6.53 5.57 9.90
N ARG A 101 -7.20 4.80 10.73
CA ARG A 101 -6.81 3.44 11.05
C ARG A 101 -7.28 2.48 9.98
N CYS A 102 -6.32 1.84 9.32
CA CYS A 102 -6.54 0.86 8.25
C CYS A 102 -5.93 -0.47 8.66
N ARG A 103 -6.77 -1.41 9.12
CA ARG A 103 -6.28 -2.71 9.66
C ARG A 103 -5.54 -3.54 8.62
N GLY A 104 -5.91 -3.44 7.36
CA GLY A 104 -5.24 -4.12 6.25
C GLY A 104 -3.96 -3.42 5.76
N TYR A 105 -3.64 -2.22 6.26
CA TYR A 105 -2.43 -1.49 5.92
C TYR A 105 -1.35 -1.80 6.95
N GLN A 106 -0.49 -2.78 6.65
CA GLN A 106 0.48 -3.31 7.62
C GLN A 106 1.77 -3.75 6.93
N HIS A 107 2.84 -3.95 7.70
CA HIS A 107 4.03 -4.59 7.18
C HIS A 107 3.73 -6.06 6.84
N TYR A 108 4.23 -6.55 5.69
CA TYR A 108 3.89 -7.88 5.19
C TYR A 108 4.23 -9.01 6.19
N GLU A 109 5.27 -8.85 7.00
CA GLU A 109 5.66 -9.83 8.01
C GLU A 109 4.57 -10.08 9.05
N HIS A 110 3.76 -9.06 9.37
CA HIS A 110 2.64 -9.23 10.29
C HIS A 110 1.46 -10.00 9.70
N ALA A 111 1.45 -10.15 8.37
CA ALA A 111 0.42 -10.91 7.66
C ALA A 111 0.88 -12.32 7.25
N LEU A 112 2.16 -12.66 7.45
CA LEU A 112 2.74 -13.91 6.94
C LEU A 112 2.02 -15.15 7.47
N ASP A 113 1.71 -15.21 8.76
CA ASP A 113 1.01 -16.37 9.34
C ASP A 113 -0.33 -16.60 8.63
N ALA A 114 -1.11 -15.54 8.42
CA ALA A 114 -2.38 -15.60 7.69
C ALA A 114 -2.22 -15.88 6.18
N LEU A 115 -1.04 -15.60 5.61
CA LEU A 115 -0.73 -15.87 4.21
C LEU A 115 -0.30 -17.32 3.97
N VAL A 116 0.35 -17.93 4.96
CA VAL A 116 0.87 -19.30 4.87
C VAL A 116 -0.19 -20.33 5.27
N ASP A 117 -1.06 -19.97 6.23
CA ASP A 117 -2.14 -20.84 6.70
C ASP A 117 -3.29 -20.99 5.69
N GLY A 118 -3.72 -22.23 5.49
CA GLY A 118 -4.94 -22.58 4.78
C GLY A 118 -4.83 -22.57 3.26
N ASP A 119 -5.87 -22.04 2.59
CA ASP A 119 -6.01 -22.10 1.14
C ASP A 119 -4.96 -21.26 0.39
N ARG A 120 -4.80 -21.60 -0.89
CA ARG A 120 -3.96 -20.85 -1.83
C ARG A 120 -4.19 -19.35 -1.75
N LYS A 121 -3.12 -18.56 -1.65
CA LYS A 121 -3.15 -17.10 -1.62
C LYS A 121 -2.50 -16.51 -2.88
N VAL A 122 -3.11 -15.47 -3.39
CA VAL A 122 -2.57 -14.66 -4.48
C VAL A 122 -2.29 -13.26 -3.97
N VAL A 123 -1.06 -12.80 -4.15
CA VAL A 123 -0.62 -11.44 -3.81
C VAL A 123 -0.16 -10.76 -5.10
N ILE A 124 -0.50 -9.51 -5.28
CA ILE A 124 0.05 -8.68 -6.37
C ILE A 124 1.12 -7.77 -5.78
N ALA A 125 2.29 -7.70 -6.41
CA ALA A 125 3.40 -6.85 -6.01
C ALA A 125 3.71 -5.82 -7.09
N LEU A 126 4.11 -4.61 -6.68
CA LEU A 126 4.42 -3.52 -7.62
C LEU A 126 5.91 -3.20 -7.59
N ASP A 127 6.51 -3.13 -8.77
CA ASP A 127 7.88 -2.72 -9.01
C ASP A 127 7.91 -1.50 -9.95
N GLY A 128 8.26 -0.33 -9.44
CA GLY A 128 8.41 0.87 -10.26
C GLY A 128 7.11 1.57 -10.68
N VAL A 129 5.94 1.26 -10.12
CA VAL A 129 4.67 1.91 -10.46
C VAL A 129 4.57 3.28 -9.77
N THR A 130 5.03 4.32 -10.43
CA THR A 130 5.16 5.68 -9.87
C THR A 130 3.98 6.60 -10.17
N ASN A 131 3.07 6.22 -11.06
CA ASN A 131 1.88 7.00 -11.35
C ASN A 131 0.81 6.81 -10.25
N PRO A 132 0.41 7.87 -9.52
CA PRO A 132 -0.55 7.76 -8.42
C PRO A 132 -1.97 7.37 -8.88
N GLN A 133 -2.37 7.69 -10.12
CA GLN A 133 -3.66 7.25 -10.66
C GLN A 133 -3.65 5.75 -10.91
N ASN A 134 -2.58 5.21 -11.52
CA ASN A 134 -2.42 3.78 -11.73
C ASN A 134 -2.39 3.04 -10.39
N LEU A 135 -1.63 3.52 -9.41
CA LEU A 135 -1.61 2.92 -8.07
C LEU A 135 -3.01 2.88 -7.45
N GLY A 136 -3.76 3.98 -7.51
CA GLY A 136 -5.12 4.02 -6.96
C GLY A 136 -6.08 3.04 -7.66
N MET A 137 -6.03 2.95 -8.99
CA MET A 137 -6.83 1.99 -9.78
C MET A 137 -6.44 0.54 -9.47
N ILE A 138 -5.14 0.24 -9.31
CA ILE A 138 -4.65 -1.09 -8.90
C ILE A 138 -5.21 -1.45 -7.52
N ILE A 139 -5.06 -0.56 -6.53
CA ILE A 139 -5.60 -0.77 -5.18
C ILE A 139 -7.10 -1.09 -5.25
N ARG A 140 -7.87 -0.33 -6.05
CA ARG A 140 -9.31 -0.55 -6.22
C ARG A 140 -9.61 -1.94 -6.76
N SER A 141 -8.92 -2.36 -7.82
CA SER A 141 -9.13 -3.64 -8.49
C SER A 141 -8.73 -4.81 -7.60
N VAL A 142 -7.56 -4.75 -6.97
CA VAL A 142 -7.07 -5.80 -6.05
C VAL A 142 -7.99 -5.93 -4.84
N THR A 143 -8.43 -4.81 -4.24
CA THR A 143 -9.36 -4.84 -3.10
C THR A 143 -10.73 -5.44 -3.48
N ALA A 144 -11.18 -5.27 -4.72
CA ALA A 144 -12.45 -5.81 -5.20
C ALA A 144 -12.36 -7.27 -5.66
N SER A 145 -11.17 -7.82 -5.82
CA SER A 145 -10.93 -9.17 -6.31
C SER A 145 -10.79 -10.19 -5.17
N PRO A 146 -10.75 -11.51 -5.48
CA PRO A 146 -10.43 -12.56 -4.52
C PRO A 146 -8.96 -12.57 -4.06
N CYS A 147 -8.06 -11.75 -4.62
CA CYS A 147 -6.67 -11.68 -4.19
C CYS A 147 -6.56 -11.35 -2.71
N TYR A 148 -5.56 -11.94 -2.05
CA TYR A 148 -5.29 -11.63 -0.66
C TYR A 148 -4.96 -10.15 -0.43
N GLY A 149 -4.15 -9.55 -1.31
CA GLY A 149 -3.80 -8.14 -1.21
C GLY A 149 -2.69 -7.68 -2.14
N LEU A 150 -2.23 -6.45 -1.88
CA LEU A 150 -1.21 -5.75 -2.66
C LEU A 150 0.07 -5.59 -1.84
N LEU A 151 1.20 -6.08 -2.34
CA LEU A 151 2.53 -5.84 -1.76
C LEU A 151 3.12 -4.55 -2.34
N LEU A 152 3.35 -3.56 -1.47
CA LEU A 152 3.73 -2.22 -1.83
C LEU A 152 5.06 -1.83 -1.17
N PRO A 153 6.16 -1.66 -1.92
CA PRO A 153 7.42 -1.20 -1.36
C PRO A 153 7.33 0.27 -0.93
N SER A 154 8.11 0.63 0.08
CA SER A 154 8.17 2.01 0.62
C SER A 154 8.88 3.00 -0.32
N LYS A 155 9.60 2.50 -1.33
CA LYS A 155 10.34 3.29 -2.34
C LYS A 155 10.12 2.72 -3.73
N GLY A 156 10.28 3.58 -4.75
CA GLY A 156 10.13 3.18 -6.15
C GLY A 156 8.69 3.05 -6.63
N VAL A 157 7.70 3.40 -5.82
CA VAL A 157 6.28 3.45 -6.21
C VAL A 157 5.67 4.79 -5.79
N ALA A 158 4.49 5.10 -6.30
CA ALA A 158 3.78 6.33 -5.92
C ALA A 158 3.47 6.33 -4.41
N GLU A 159 3.67 7.48 -3.78
CA GLU A 159 3.27 7.68 -2.37
C GLU A 159 1.75 7.70 -2.23
N ILE A 160 1.25 7.19 -1.11
CA ILE A 160 -0.16 7.27 -0.77
C ILE A 160 -0.51 8.74 -0.51
N SER A 161 -1.23 9.32 -1.45
CA SER A 161 -1.62 10.73 -1.49
C SER A 161 -3.13 10.87 -1.65
N PRO A 162 -3.71 12.07 -1.47
CA PRO A 162 -5.12 12.31 -1.76
C PRO A 162 -5.54 11.88 -3.19
N LEU A 163 -4.62 11.95 -4.16
CA LEU A 163 -4.89 11.49 -5.52
C LEU A 163 -5.03 9.97 -5.61
N VAL A 164 -4.16 9.21 -4.92
CA VAL A 164 -4.26 7.73 -4.81
C VAL A 164 -5.57 7.35 -4.12
N ILE A 165 -5.93 8.02 -3.03
CA ILE A 165 -7.17 7.78 -2.29
C ILE A 165 -8.38 8.00 -3.19
N LYS A 166 -8.42 9.12 -3.93
CA LYS A 166 -9.48 9.43 -4.88
C LYS A 166 -9.54 8.40 -6.02
N ALA A 167 -8.41 8.07 -6.62
CA ALA A 167 -8.34 7.09 -7.72
C ALA A 167 -8.75 5.68 -7.28
N SER A 168 -8.46 5.31 -6.02
CA SER A 168 -8.93 4.06 -5.44
C SER A 168 -10.40 4.08 -5.00
N ALA A 169 -11.09 5.23 -5.12
CA ALA A 169 -12.43 5.45 -4.58
C ALA A 169 -12.54 5.04 -3.10
N GLY A 170 -11.51 5.36 -2.29
CA GLY A 170 -11.43 5.03 -0.87
C GLY A 170 -11.16 3.55 -0.55
N ASN A 171 -10.99 2.68 -1.56
CA ASN A 171 -10.76 1.25 -1.30
C ASN A 171 -9.42 0.95 -0.62
N ILE A 172 -8.47 1.88 -0.64
CA ILE A 172 -7.22 1.77 0.15
C ILE A 172 -7.48 1.54 1.65
N PHE A 173 -8.59 2.03 2.19
CA PHE A 173 -8.94 1.87 3.60
C PHE A 173 -9.55 0.50 3.92
N LYS A 174 -9.92 -0.29 2.90
CA LYS A 174 -10.64 -1.57 3.03
C LYS A 174 -9.78 -2.76 2.65
N GLY A 175 -8.82 -2.58 1.74
CA GLY A 175 -7.99 -3.65 1.19
C GLY A 175 -6.80 -4.02 2.08
N ASN A 176 -6.23 -5.19 1.82
CA ASN A 176 -4.97 -5.60 2.43
C ASN A 176 -3.81 -4.99 1.64
N ILE A 177 -3.19 -3.97 2.20
CA ILE A 177 -2.00 -3.33 1.66
C ILE A 177 -0.80 -3.73 2.51
N LEU A 178 -0.01 -4.65 1.98
CA LEU A 178 1.17 -5.22 2.62
C LEU A 178 2.38 -4.34 2.29
N ARG A 179 2.90 -3.63 3.27
CA ARG A 179 4.09 -2.78 3.07
C ARG A 179 5.37 -3.57 3.23
N CYS A 180 6.40 -3.20 2.47
CA CYS A 180 7.76 -3.69 2.68
C CYS A 180 8.79 -2.57 2.45
N ASP A 181 9.92 -2.64 3.15
CA ASP A 181 11.01 -1.69 2.97
C ASP A 181 11.82 -1.99 1.71
N SER A 182 11.92 -3.26 1.34
CA SER A 182 12.61 -3.74 0.14
C SER A 182 11.80 -4.85 -0.52
N LEU A 183 11.38 -4.60 -1.77
CA LEU A 183 10.61 -5.59 -2.53
C LEU A 183 11.37 -6.89 -2.72
N ILE A 184 12.67 -6.83 -3.08
CA ILE A 184 13.51 -8.02 -3.28
C ILE A 184 13.63 -8.88 -2.01
N LYS A 185 13.75 -8.25 -0.82
CA LYS A 185 13.81 -8.98 0.45
C LYS A 185 12.47 -9.63 0.77
N ALA A 186 11.37 -8.91 0.56
CA ALA A 186 10.03 -9.45 0.76
C ALA A 186 9.76 -10.63 -0.17
N LEU A 187 10.07 -10.54 -1.47
CA LEU A 187 9.89 -11.63 -2.42
C LEU A 187 10.74 -12.86 -2.06
N ARG A 188 11.99 -12.68 -1.63
CA ARG A 188 12.82 -13.80 -1.12
C ARG A 188 12.17 -14.46 0.09
N HIS A 189 11.60 -13.68 0.99
CA HIS A 189 10.89 -14.20 2.17
C HIS A 189 9.65 -15.00 1.74
N PHE A 190 8.82 -14.48 0.83
CA PHE A 190 7.69 -15.23 0.26
C PHE A 190 8.12 -16.57 -0.35
N LYS A 191 9.26 -16.61 -1.08
CA LYS A 191 9.82 -17.87 -1.60
C LYS A 191 10.15 -18.87 -0.50
N THR A 192 10.75 -18.43 0.61
CA THR A 192 11.04 -19.33 1.76
C THR A 192 9.77 -19.87 2.42
N GLN A 193 8.63 -19.19 2.24
CA GLN A 193 7.31 -19.61 2.70
C GLN A 193 6.56 -20.47 1.65
N GLY A 194 7.20 -20.87 0.56
CA GLY A 194 6.62 -21.77 -0.46
C GLY A 194 5.78 -21.07 -1.52
N PHE A 195 5.82 -19.73 -1.61
CA PHE A 195 5.18 -18.99 -2.71
C PHE A 195 6.02 -19.07 -3.98
N ASP A 196 5.36 -19.28 -5.11
CA ASP A 196 5.98 -19.03 -6.42
C ASP A 196 5.98 -17.52 -6.70
N ILE A 197 7.05 -17.03 -7.34
CA ILE A 197 7.15 -15.63 -7.76
C ILE A 197 7.03 -15.57 -9.28
N CYS A 198 5.97 -14.94 -9.77
CA CYS A 198 5.69 -14.78 -11.19
C CYS A 198 5.84 -13.32 -11.60
N MET A 199 6.64 -13.02 -12.61
CA MET A 199 6.68 -11.67 -13.18
C MET A 199 5.77 -11.56 -14.40
N LEU A 200 5.14 -10.40 -14.57
CA LEU A 200 4.43 -10.05 -15.78
C LEU A 200 5.41 -9.59 -16.85
N SER A 201 5.27 -10.16 -18.04
CA SER A 201 6.08 -9.83 -19.19
C SER A 201 5.24 -9.84 -20.46
N SER A 202 5.56 -8.95 -21.40
CA SER A 202 4.98 -8.94 -22.75
C SER A 202 5.73 -9.86 -23.72
N HIS A 203 6.90 -10.39 -23.31
CA HIS A 203 7.78 -11.20 -24.13
C HIS A 203 8.15 -12.50 -23.42
N ASP A 204 8.28 -13.58 -24.20
CA ASP A 204 8.73 -14.91 -23.74
C ASP A 204 8.00 -15.39 -22.46
N ALA A 205 6.68 -15.27 -22.46
CA ALA A 205 5.86 -15.51 -21.29
C ALA A 205 4.81 -16.61 -21.53
N THR A 206 4.58 -17.43 -20.53
CA THR A 206 3.46 -18.39 -20.52
C THR A 206 2.13 -17.61 -20.42
N PRO A 207 1.12 -17.91 -21.25
CA PRO A 207 -0.20 -17.29 -21.12
C PRO A 207 -0.75 -17.44 -19.69
N ILE A 208 -1.28 -16.38 -19.13
CA ILE A 208 -1.78 -16.38 -17.75
C ILE A 208 -2.89 -17.42 -17.49
N ALA A 209 -3.62 -17.78 -18.54
CA ALA A 209 -4.65 -18.83 -18.49
C ALA A 209 -4.08 -20.23 -18.27
N GLU A 210 -2.81 -20.46 -18.63
CA GLU A 210 -2.12 -21.74 -18.55
C GLU A 210 -1.30 -21.93 -17.27
N VAL A 211 -1.24 -20.89 -16.43
CA VAL A 211 -0.48 -20.94 -15.17
C VAL A 211 -1.11 -21.91 -14.20
N ASN A 212 -0.27 -22.76 -13.59
CA ASN A 212 -0.71 -23.69 -12.55
C ASN A 212 -1.24 -22.92 -11.32
N LYS A 213 -2.46 -23.26 -10.91
CA LYS A 213 -3.17 -22.58 -9.81
C LYS A 213 -3.15 -23.38 -8.50
N THR A 214 -2.17 -24.23 -8.28
CA THR A 214 -2.11 -25.08 -7.07
C THR A 214 -1.39 -24.44 -5.90
N LYS A 215 -0.38 -23.61 -6.17
CA LYS A 215 0.45 -22.97 -5.15
C LYS A 215 0.05 -21.52 -4.90
N SER A 216 0.33 -21.03 -3.69
CA SER A 216 0.32 -19.61 -3.40
C SER A 216 1.35 -18.87 -4.25
N VAL A 217 1.03 -17.66 -4.70
CA VAL A 217 1.83 -16.95 -5.70
C VAL A 217 1.86 -15.45 -5.46
N VAL A 218 3.00 -14.83 -5.75
CA VAL A 218 3.13 -13.38 -5.85
C VAL A 218 3.32 -13.02 -7.32
N TYR A 219 2.38 -12.26 -7.89
CA TYR A 219 2.50 -11.70 -9.24
C TYR A 219 3.14 -10.31 -9.17
N VAL A 220 4.29 -10.13 -9.79
CA VAL A 220 5.03 -8.87 -9.83
C VAL A 220 4.71 -8.14 -11.12
N LEU A 221 4.18 -6.91 -10.97
CA LEU A 221 3.92 -5.99 -12.07
C LEU A 221 4.98 -4.88 -12.06
N GLY A 222 5.64 -4.70 -13.19
CA GLY A 222 6.61 -3.64 -13.42
C GLY A 222 5.96 -2.32 -13.85
N ASN A 223 6.78 -1.30 -14.07
CA ASN A 223 6.31 -0.05 -14.67
C ASN A 223 6.04 -0.21 -16.18
N GLU A 224 5.39 0.80 -16.76
CA GLU A 224 4.95 0.76 -18.15
C GLU A 224 6.10 0.83 -19.16
N SER A 225 7.25 1.38 -18.78
CA SER A 225 8.39 1.60 -19.70
C SER A 225 9.41 0.46 -19.64
N ASP A 226 9.86 0.13 -18.44
CA ASP A 226 11.00 -0.78 -18.23
C ASP A 226 10.56 -2.18 -17.77
N GLY A 227 9.26 -2.36 -17.47
CA GLY A 227 8.74 -3.60 -16.92
C GLY A 227 9.24 -3.87 -15.50
N VAL A 228 9.46 -5.14 -15.18
CA VAL A 228 10.00 -5.60 -13.90
C VAL A 228 11.52 -5.46 -13.93
N SER A 229 12.12 -4.92 -12.87
CA SER A 229 13.56 -4.70 -12.77
C SER A 229 14.37 -5.99 -12.90
N ASP A 230 15.61 -5.90 -13.44
CA ASP A 230 16.49 -7.05 -13.65
C ASP A 230 16.80 -7.84 -12.38
N GLU A 231 16.93 -7.14 -11.24
CA GLU A 231 17.19 -7.78 -9.96
C GLU A 231 16.02 -8.68 -9.53
N ILE A 232 14.78 -8.20 -9.72
CA ILE A 232 13.56 -8.95 -9.39
C ILE A 232 13.32 -10.04 -10.44
N SER A 233 13.54 -9.76 -11.73
CA SER A 233 13.41 -10.73 -12.82
C SER A 233 14.24 -11.99 -12.58
N LYS A 234 15.46 -11.86 -12.06
CA LYS A 234 16.34 -12.99 -11.72
C LYS A 234 15.82 -13.84 -10.55
N LEU A 235 14.96 -13.28 -9.72
CA LEU A 235 14.36 -13.98 -8.58
C LEU A 235 13.10 -14.75 -8.98
N CYS A 236 12.42 -14.34 -10.05
CA CYS A 236 11.16 -14.92 -10.47
C CYS A 236 11.31 -16.35 -10.97
N ASP A 237 10.33 -17.20 -10.60
CA ASP A 237 10.27 -18.59 -11.01
C ASP A 237 9.65 -18.72 -12.41
N HIS A 238 8.70 -17.84 -12.75
CA HIS A 238 7.96 -17.90 -14.01
C HIS A 238 7.77 -16.51 -14.60
N ARG A 239 7.72 -16.44 -15.92
CA ARG A 239 7.27 -15.29 -16.71
C ARG A 239 5.88 -15.59 -17.21
N VAL A 240 4.92 -14.73 -16.91
CA VAL A 240 3.53 -14.88 -17.33
C VAL A 240 3.09 -13.67 -18.12
N GLY A 241 2.26 -13.86 -19.11
CA GLY A 241 1.82 -12.80 -20.00
C GLY A 241 0.34 -12.88 -20.33
N ILE A 242 -0.21 -11.74 -20.72
CA ILE A 242 -1.54 -11.64 -21.31
C ILE A 242 -1.37 -11.68 -22.82
N PRO A 243 -1.93 -12.68 -23.54
CA PRO A 243 -1.84 -12.74 -24.97
C PRO A 243 -2.46 -11.48 -25.62
N MET A 244 -1.68 -10.83 -26.47
CA MET A 244 -2.10 -9.60 -27.14
C MET A 244 -2.41 -9.88 -28.63
N ASN A 245 -3.28 -9.09 -29.22
CA ASN A 245 -3.68 -9.18 -30.63
C ASN A 245 -3.43 -7.84 -31.34
N ASN A 246 -3.49 -7.89 -32.68
CA ASN A 246 -3.43 -6.71 -33.55
C ASN A 246 -2.17 -5.85 -33.39
N GLY A 247 -1.04 -6.43 -32.97
CA GLY A 247 0.22 -5.70 -32.81
C GLY A 247 0.28 -4.77 -31.59
N VAL A 248 -0.66 -4.90 -30.67
CA VAL A 248 -0.60 -4.17 -29.38
C VAL A 248 0.46 -4.82 -28.50
N GLU A 249 1.42 -4.04 -28.00
CA GLU A 249 2.57 -4.55 -27.23
C GLU A 249 2.23 -4.79 -25.76
N SER A 250 1.43 -3.91 -25.16
CA SER A 250 1.11 -3.97 -23.71
C SER A 250 -0.20 -3.26 -23.39
N LEU A 251 -0.71 -3.51 -22.17
CA LEU A 251 -1.82 -2.78 -21.55
C LEU A 251 -1.31 -1.85 -20.48
N ASN A 252 -2.10 -0.84 -20.13
CA ASN A 252 -1.87 -0.05 -18.93
C ASN A 252 -1.75 -0.96 -17.70
N VAL A 253 -0.81 -0.67 -16.81
CA VAL A 253 -0.50 -1.52 -15.65
C VAL A 253 -1.69 -1.74 -14.71
N ALA A 254 -2.59 -0.77 -14.58
CA ALA A 254 -3.78 -0.93 -13.74
C ALA A 254 -4.82 -1.86 -14.40
N VAL A 255 -4.93 -1.84 -15.72
CA VAL A 255 -5.76 -2.80 -16.48
C VAL A 255 -5.18 -4.20 -16.34
N THR A 256 -3.87 -4.34 -16.53
CA THR A 256 -3.13 -5.60 -16.32
C THR A 256 -3.36 -6.16 -14.92
N ALA A 257 -3.22 -5.33 -13.88
CA ALA A 257 -3.48 -5.72 -12.50
C ALA A 257 -4.91 -6.23 -12.29
N ALA A 258 -5.90 -5.56 -12.88
CA ALA A 258 -7.30 -5.98 -12.79
C ALA A 258 -7.52 -7.34 -13.45
N LEU A 259 -7.02 -7.54 -14.68
CA LEU A 259 -7.15 -8.82 -15.38
C LEU A 259 -6.54 -9.97 -14.57
N ILE A 260 -5.33 -9.78 -14.03
CA ILE A 260 -4.68 -10.79 -13.18
C ILE A 260 -5.51 -11.05 -11.95
N ALA A 261 -5.89 -10.01 -11.21
CA ALA A 261 -6.60 -10.13 -9.94
C ALA A 261 -7.90 -10.94 -10.06
N PHE A 262 -8.59 -10.88 -11.20
CA PHE A 262 -9.85 -11.59 -11.43
C PHE A 262 -9.70 -12.92 -12.22
N THR A 263 -8.55 -13.17 -12.84
CA THR A 263 -8.35 -14.39 -13.64
C THR A 263 -7.66 -15.51 -12.86
N VAL A 264 -6.73 -15.16 -11.96
CA VAL A 264 -5.83 -16.13 -11.31
C VAL A 264 -6.19 -16.46 -9.86
N CYS A 265 -7.13 -15.78 -9.28
CA CYS A 265 -7.58 -16.04 -7.91
C CYS A 265 -8.69 -17.10 -7.84
#